data_c310d9435afb63ec606c6fa5ed478de5
#
_entry.id   c310d9435afb63ec606c6fa5ed478de5
#
_cell.length_a   1.000
_cell.length_b   1.000
_cell.length_c   1.000
_cell.angle_alpha   90.00
_cell.angle_beta   90.00
_cell.angle_gamma   90.00
#
_symmetry.space_group_name_H-M   'P 1'
#
loop_
_entity.id
_entity.type
_entity.pdbx_description
1 polymer ?
#
loop_
_entity_poly.entity_id
_entity_poly.type
_entity_poly.pdbx_seq_one_letter_code
_entity_poly.pdbx_strand_id
1 'polypeptide(L)'
;MSAKRQLRRRSTEDEPRFVIGMDAHSKKLAISIWDWSDRFNPCLHREIKCMDIEAMVATYERHVDLDSITIIEASTNSANLRRMLNEAGYRAEVVRSDTIANKERKRRICDIVDAENLALAYIKGDIDEFVWTPSDRYTEYRDIMFAYRDTSKEVTRISNRIWSVCSRKGYKLPIKGGKAKTATLRAMIAETGIGGFAKEQLETLLEDYDRLFARKEALSKRIAEIVLSNPRMLKLMQLQGVNYKGAFALEAAVEDPHRFSKASKLAAYGGFSPIVDSSGNEEENAKRRGGLHKPLDGEGRQEVKFFFTEAGQSVLTSCANSKLGKWGWAMVNRGKPRNKVACAIGRKLITYGWHILRGDPTPNRDSEAFFKRKIRGFHQAIGAKRMHELGFGTRDQFAQAQAKLIYGNLPMPTANSVEIVDC
;
A
#
# COMPACT_ATOMS: atom_id res chain seq x y z
N MET A 1 35.94 -5.04 8.86
CA MET A 1 35.83 -5.74 10.18
C MET A 1 34.37 -5.94 10.51
N SER A 2 33.96 -7.19 10.52
CA SER A 2 32.58 -7.65 10.71
C SER A 2 32.10 -7.31 12.13
N ALA A 3 31.03 -6.50 12.24
CA ALA A 3 30.34 -6.31 13.50
C ALA A 3 29.70 -7.66 13.88
N LYS A 4 30.18 -8.26 14.94
CA LYS A 4 29.65 -9.49 15.51
C LYS A 4 28.16 -9.31 15.77
N ARG A 5 27.30 -10.06 15.03
CA ARG A 5 25.90 -10.29 15.37
C ARG A 5 25.88 -10.86 16.79
N GLN A 6 25.45 -10.06 17.76
CA GLN A 6 25.05 -10.58 19.06
C GLN A 6 23.74 -11.36 18.83
N LEU A 7 23.86 -12.67 18.76
CA LEU A 7 22.74 -13.59 18.93
C LEU A 7 22.07 -13.22 20.27
N ARG A 8 20.88 -12.59 20.21
CA ARG A 8 20.00 -12.53 21.37
C ARG A 8 19.66 -13.96 21.74
N ARG A 9 20.35 -14.50 22.75
CA ARG A 9 19.86 -15.71 23.43
C ARG A 9 18.46 -15.38 23.94
N ARG A 10 17.45 -16.12 23.46
CA ARG A 10 16.11 -16.10 24.05
C ARG A 10 16.25 -16.55 25.50
N SER A 11 15.50 -15.93 26.42
CA SER A 11 15.39 -16.42 27.77
C SER A 11 14.69 -17.79 27.73
N THR A 12 15.03 -18.69 28.62
CA THR A 12 14.43 -20.03 28.73
C THR A 12 12.90 -19.99 28.98
N GLU A 13 12.36 -18.84 29.35
CA GLU A 13 10.92 -18.58 29.53
C GLU A 13 10.15 -18.40 28.23
N ASP A 14 10.84 -18.22 27.10
CA ASP A 14 10.24 -17.97 25.76
C ASP A 14 10.29 -19.20 24.83
N GLU A 15 10.77 -20.36 25.32
CA GLU A 15 10.90 -21.58 24.52
C GLU A 15 9.55 -22.33 24.51
N PRO A 16 8.83 -22.40 23.36
CA PRO A 16 7.56 -23.10 23.27
C PRO A 16 7.79 -24.61 23.31
N ARG A 17 6.84 -25.37 23.85
CA ARG A 17 6.90 -26.83 23.85
C ARG A 17 6.87 -27.40 22.44
N PHE A 18 5.98 -26.88 21.59
CA PHE A 18 5.89 -27.31 20.19
C PHE A 18 6.21 -26.19 19.20
N VAL A 19 6.94 -26.53 18.16
CA VAL A 19 7.20 -25.66 17.01
C VAL A 19 6.59 -26.28 15.77
N ILE A 20 5.74 -25.54 15.11
CA ILE A 20 5.04 -25.99 13.91
C ILE A 20 5.52 -25.17 12.70
N GLY A 21 6.02 -25.86 11.69
CA GLY A 21 6.21 -25.25 10.36
C GLY A 21 4.97 -25.47 9.52
N MET A 22 4.54 -24.43 8.82
CA MET A 22 3.38 -24.48 7.93
C MET A 22 3.72 -23.84 6.59
N ASP A 23 3.73 -24.64 5.54
CA ASP A 23 3.80 -24.16 4.17
C ASP A 23 2.40 -24.14 3.57
N ALA A 24 1.98 -22.96 3.13
CA ALA A 24 0.61 -22.67 2.73
C ALA A 24 0.50 -22.43 1.22
N HIS A 25 0.26 -23.47 0.47
CA HIS A 25 -0.08 -23.38 -0.95
C HIS A 25 -1.58 -23.20 -1.22
N SER A 26 -1.94 -22.81 -2.43
CA SER A 26 -3.33 -22.56 -2.82
C SER A 26 -4.28 -23.76 -2.67
N LYS A 27 -3.76 -24.98 -2.70
CA LYS A 27 -4.54 -26.23 -2.65
C LYS A 27 -4.33 -27.04 -1.38
N LYS A 28 -3.16 -26.93 -0.77
CA LYS A 28 -2.74 -27.74 0.37
C LYS A 28 -2.03 -26.91 1.41
N LEU A 29 -2.13 -27.33 2.66
CA LEU A 29 -1.27 -26.92 3.76
C LEU A 29 -0.40 -28.11 4.13
N ALA A 30 0.91 -27.92 4.10
CA ALA A 30 1.85 -28.88 4.66
C ALA A 30 2.22 -28.43 6.09
N ILE A 31 2.09 -29.33 7.04
CA ILE A 31 2.32 -29.07 8.46
C ILE A 31 3.38 -30.03 8.96
N SER A 32 4.39 -29.52 9.65
CA SER A 32 5.42 -30.27 10.34
C SER A 32 5.47 -29.83 11.80
N ILE A 33 5.21 -30.76 12.74
CA ILE A 33 5.15 -30.52 14.19
C ILE A 33 6.40 -31.11 14.82
N TRP A 34 7.07 -30.30 15.65
CA TRP A 34 8.30 -30.64 16.35
C TRP A 34 8.13 -30.37 17.85
N ASP A 35 8.61 -31.29 18.70
CA ASP A 35 8.82 -31.04 20.12
C ASP A 35 10.13 -30.24 20.26
N TRP A 36 10.13 -29.19 21.07
CA TRP A 36 11.31 -28.36 21.31
C TRP A 36 12.47 -29.17 21.89
N SER A 37 12.17 -30.22 22.66
CA SER A 37 13.15 -31.08 23.34
C SER A 37 13.79 -32.09 22.36
N ASP A 38 13.08 -32.50 21.29
CA ASP A 38 13.60 -33.39 20.24
C ASP A 38 13.76 -32.66 18.89
N ARG A 39 15.00 -32.27 18.62
CA ARG A 39 15.35 -31.54 17.39
C ARG A 39 15.74 -32.45 16.21
N PHE A 40 15.64 -33.76 16.39
CA PHE A 40 16.07 -34.73 15.39
C PHE A 40 14.91 -35.40 14.67
N ASN A 41 13.77 -35.54 15.38
CA ASN A 41 12.62 -36.25 14.85
C ASN A 41 11.36 -35.39 14.93
N PRO A 42 10.61 -35.21 13.84
CA PRO A 42 9.31 -34.57 13.90
C PRO A 42 8.28 -35.45 14.59
N CYS A 43 7.41 -34.85 15.37
CA CYS A 43 6.26 -35.54 15.98
C CYS A 43 5.24 -35.96 14.93
N LEU A 44 5.05 -35.12 13.90
CA LEU A 44 4.06 -35.34 12.86
C LEU A 44 4.42 -34.58 11.59
N HIS A 45 4.22 -35.25 10.45
CA HIS A 45 4.07 -34.59 9.14
C HIS A 45 2.67 -34.84 8.61
N ARG A 46 1.99 -33.79 8.17
CA ARG A 46 0.64 -33.89 7.63
C ARG A 46 0.39 -32.89 6.49
N GLU A 47 -0.24 -33.37 5.44
CA GLU A 47 -0.86 -32.51 4.43
C GLU A 47 -2.37 -32.47 4.65
N ILE A 48 -2.94 -31.29 4.60
CA ILE A 48 -4.39 -31.07 4.64
C ILE A 48 -4.81 -30.17 3.48
N LYS A 49 -6.09 -30.19 3.13
CA LYS A 49 -6.62 -29.29 2.10
C LYS A 49 -6.51 -27.86 2.57
N CYS A 50 -6.06 -26.95 1.70
CA CYS A 50 -5.96 -25.54 2.01
C CYS A 50 -7.35 -24.99 2.42
N MET A 51 -7.40 -24.20 3.51
CA MET A 51 -8.62 -23.64 4.09
C MET A 51 -9.61 -24.68 4.68
N ASP A 52 -9.22 -25.92 4.83
CA ASP A 52 -9.94 -26.89 5.65
C ASP A 52 -9.61 -26.64 7.14
N ILE A 53 -10.37 -25.69 7.70
CA ILE A 53 -10.18 -25.17 9.05
C ILE A 53 -10.44 -26.28 10.08
N GLU A 54 -11.48 -27.08 9.87
CA GLU A 54 -11.85 -28.16 10.77
C GLU A 54 -10.72 -29.19 10.86
N ALA A 55 -10.17 -29.61 9.73
CA ALA A 55 -9.03 -30.54 9.71
C ALA A 55 -7.76 -29.92 10.33
N MET A 56 -7.53 -28.61 10.14
CA MET A 56 -6.42 -27.90 10.77
C MET A 56 -6.59 -27.85 12.30
N VAL A 57 -7.73 -27.38 12.79
CA VAL A 57 -8.02 -27.29 14.23
C VAL A 57 -7.97 -28.67 14.88
N ALA A 58 -8.61 -29.69 14.28
CA ALA A 58 -8.56 -31.06 14.78
C ALA A 58 -7.12 -31.64 14.83
N THR A 59 -6.24 -31.20 13.93
CA THR A 59 -4.82 -31.57 13.97
C THR A 59 -4.12 -30.92 15.16
N TYR A 60 -4.37 -29.64 15.40
CA TYR A 60 -3.79 -28.90 16.52
C TYR A 60 -4.30 -29.46 17.87
N GLU A 61 -5.60 -29.60 18.06
CA GLU A 61 -6.19 -30.13 19.29
C GLU A 61 -5.67 -31.52 19.66
N ARG A 62 -5.32 -32.34 18.68
CA ARG A 62 -4.85 -33.71 18.90
C ARG A 62 -3.35 -33.78 19.19
N HIS A 63 -2.53 -32.91 18.64
CA HIS A 63 -1.08 -33.07 18.58
C HIS A 63 -0.31 -31.90 19.19
N VAL A 64 -0.94 -30.80 19.51
CA VAL A 64 -0.30 -29.55 19.93
C VAL A 64 -1.05 -28.99 21.13
N ASP A 65 -0.35 -28.43 22.10
CA ASP A 65 -0.96 -27.62 23.15
C ASP A 65 -0.82 -26.12 22.89
N LEU A 66 -1.35 -25.28 23.77
CA LEU A 66 -1.30 -23.82 23.63
C LEU A 66 0.11 -23.26 23.84
N ASP A 67 1.03 -24.02 24.46
CA ASP A 67 2.45 -23.67 24.54
C ASP A 67 3.18 -24.04 23.23
N SER A 68 2.76 -23.41 22.17
CA SER A 68 3.24 -23.68 20.82
C SER A 68 3.41 -22.40 19.99
N ILE A 69 4.22 -22.51 18.94
CA ILE A 69 4.34 -21.48 17.93
C ILE A 69 4.28 -22.07 16.52
N THR A 70 3.47 -21.50 15.66
CA THR A 70 3.39 -21.85 14.24
C THR A 70 4.14 -20.83 13.40
N ILE A 71 5.05 -21.31 12.58
CA ILE A 71 5.80 -20.50 11.62
C ILE A 71 5.24 -20.76 10.23
N ILE A 72 4.60 -19.74 9.65
CA ILE A 72 3.90 -19.82 8.35
C ILE A 72 4.73 -19.15 7.28
N GLU A 73 4.94 -19.79 6.13
CA GLU A 73 5.57 -19.12 4.99
C GLU A 73 4.66 -18.02 4.42
N ALA A 74 5.27 -16.88 4.06
CA ALA A 74 4.54 -15.76 3.48
C ALA A 74 3.92 -16.13 2.13
N SER A 75 2.61 -16.21 2.10
CA SER A 75 1.78 -16.56 0.93
C SER A 75 0.52 -15.69 0.90
N THR A 76 -0.32 -15.88 -0.10
CA THR A 76 -1.60 -15.16 -0.22
C THR A 76 -2.51 -15.40 0.99
N ASN A 77 -2.44 -16.59 1.60
CA ASN A 77 -3.35 -17.01 2.69
C ASN A 77 -2.73 -16.89 4.07
N SER A 78 -1.42 -16.62 4.18
CA SER A 78 -0.68 -16.68 5.45
C SER A 78 -1.23 -15.74 6.53
N ALA A 79 -1.64 -14.53 6.16
CA ALA A 79 -2.23 -13.57 7.10
C ALA A 79 -3.55 -14.07 7.69
N ASN A 80 -4.39 -14.71 6.87
CA ASN A 80 -5.66 -15.29 7.31
C ASN A 80 -5.44 -16.52 8.21
N LEU A 81 -4.53 -17.41 7.83
CA LEU A 81 -4.16 -18.57 8.64
C LEU A 81 -3.60 -18.15 10.00
N ARG A 82 -2.71 -17.15 10.03
CA ARG A 82 -2.21 -16.57 11.28
C ARG A 82 -3.34 -16.06 12.17
N ARG A 83 -4.28 -15.31 11.59
CA ARG A 83 -5.43 -14.77 12.32
C ARG A 83 -6.26 -15.89 12.94
N MET A 84 -6.61 -16.90 12.16
CA MET A 84 -7.45 -18.02 12.60
C MET A 84 -6.79 -18.84 13.72
N LEU A 85 -5.48 -19.10 13.61
CA LEU A 85 -4.74 -19.78 14.67
C LEU A 85 -4.71 -18.95 15.95
N ASN A 86 -4.46 -17.63 15.84
CA ASN A 86 -4.45 -16.74 17.01
C ASN A 86 -5.85 -16.62 17.65
N GLU A 87 -6.94 -16.60 16.86
CA GLU A 87 -8.32 -16.65 17.37
C GLU A 87 -8.63 -17.95 18.09
N ALA A 88 -8.04 -19.07 17.67
CA ALA A 88 -8.12 -20.36 18.33
C ALA A 88 -7.18 -20.47 19.55
N GLY A 89 -6.42 -19.43 19.88
CA GLY A 89 -5.50 -19.39 21.03
C GLY A 89 -4.07 -19.87 20.73
N TYR A 90 -3.76 -20.32 19.52
CA TYR A 90 -2.43 -20.76 19.12
C TYR A 90 -1.59 -19.59 18.62
N ARG A 91 -0.38 -19.44 19.08
CA ARG A 91 0.55 -18.42 18.59
C ARG A 91 1.01 -18.76 17.17
N ALA A 92 0.87 -17.83 16.23
CA ALA A 92 1.31 -17.99 14.86
C ALA A 92 2.01 -16.74 14.34
N GLU A 93 3.11 -16.93 13.61
CA GLU A 93 3.89 -15.85 12.99
C GLU A 93 4.21 -16.17 11.54
N VAL A 94 4.28 -15.14 10.70
CA VAL A 94 4.58 -15.27 9.28
C VAL A 94 6.02 -14.89 9.01
N VAL A 95 6.72 -15.67 8.16
CA VAL A 95 8.10 -15.43 7.76
C VAL A 95 8.23 -15.42 6.23
N ARG A 96 9.22 -14.69 5.72
CA ARG A 96 9.62 -14.79 4.32
C ARG A 96 10.73 -15.81 4.19
N SER A 97 10.62 -16.73 3.26
CA SER A 97 11.62 -17.77 3.03
C SER A 97 12.99 -17.23 2.62
N ASP A 98 13.05 -16.03 1.99
CA ASP A 98 14.30 -15.35 1.62
C ASP A 98 15.02 -14.68 2.80
N THR A 99 14.36 -14.53 3.96
CA THR A 99 14.95 -13.95 5.17
C THR A 99 15.48 -15.02 6.15
N ILE A 100 15.30 -16.30 5.85
CA ILE A 100 15.83 -17.38 6.67
C ILE A 100 17.33 -17.54 6.34
N ALA A 101 18.17 -17.33 7.36
CA ALA A 101 19.60 -17.55 7.24
C ALA A 101 19.88 -19.07 7.04
N ASN A 102 20.87 -19.40 6.20
CA ASN A 102 21.32 -20.78 5.98
C ASN A 102 20.29 -21.76 5.41
N LYS A 103 19.38 -21.28 4.55
CA LYS A 103 18.47 -22.15 3.81
C LYS A 103 19.31 -23.14 2.96
N GLU A 104 19.47 -24.35 3.47
CA GLU A 104 20.07 -25.45 2.69
C GLU A 104 19.17 -25.74 1.49
N ARG A 105 19.67 -25.50 0.28
CA ARG A 105 18.97 -25.87 -0.96
C ARG A 105 19.02 -27.40 -1.11
N LYS A 106 18.13 -28.09 -0.40
CA LYS A 106 17.94 -29.53 -0.64
C LYS A 106 17.39 -29.75 -2.04
N ARG A 107 17.91 -30.77 -2.73
CA ARG A 107 17.54 -31.14 -4.10
C ARG A 107 16.09 -31.61 -4.31
N ARG A 108 15.31 -31.80 -3.24
CA ARG A 108 13.90 -32.18 -3.30
C ARG A 108 13.04 -31.02 -2.80
N ILE A 109 12.29 -30.43 -3.71
CA ILE A 109 11.23 -29.46 -3.43
C ILE A 109 9.99 -30.28 -3.07
N CYS A 110 9.59 -30.27 -1.81
CA CYS A 110 8.39 -30.93 -1.31
C CYS A 110 7.80 -30.06 -0.20
N ASP A 111 6.51 -29.80 -0.26
CA ASP A 111 5.78 -28.91 0.65
C ASP A 111 6.03 -29.28 2.14
N ILE A 112 6.12 -30.59 2.44
CA ILE A 112 6.45 -31.07 3.79
C ILE A 112 7.87 -30.69 4.20
N VAL A 113 8.84 -30.79 3.30
CA VAL A 113 10.25 -30.40 3.58
C VAL A 113 10.37 -28.90 3.78
N ASP A 114 9.56 -28.09 3.08
CA ASP A 114 9.53 -26.65 3.30
C ASP A 114 8.90 -26.30 4.65
N ALA A 115 7.82 -26.98 5.06
CA ALA A 115 7.26 -26.88 6.40
C ALA A 115 8.25 -27.31 7.50
N GLU A 116 8.97 -28.41 7.31
CA GLU A 116 10.05 -28.87 8.19
C GLU A 116 11.12 -27.79 8.35
N ASN A 117 11.61 -27.25 7.24
CA ASN A 117 12.65 -26.22 7.25
C ASN A 117 12.21 -24.95 8.02
N LEU A 118 10.94 -24.58 7.97
CA LEU A 118 10.39 -23.45 8.74
C LEU A 118 10.46 -23.69 10.24
N ALA A 119 10.04 -24.88 10.70
CA ALA A 119 10.10 -25.24 12.11
C ALA A 119 11.57 -25.28 12.59
N LEU A 120 12.43 -25.95 11.87
CA LEU A 120 13.86 -26.07 12.19
C LEU A 120 14.58 -24.72 12.16
N ALA A 121 14.24 -23.81 11.23
CA ALA A 121 14.80 -22.46 11.20
C ALA A 121 14.44 -21.68 12.48
N TYR A 122 13.21 -21.83 12.97
CA TYR A 122 12.81 -21.23 14.25
C TYR A 122 13.59 -21.81 15.43
N ILE A 123 13.68 -23.14 15.52
CA ILE A 123 14.40 -23.87 16.58
C ILE A 123 15.89 -23.48 16.59
N LYS A 124 16.53 -23.35 15.42
CA LYS A 124 17.93 -22.97 15.27
C LYS A 124 18.20 -21.47 15.51
N GLY A 125 17.14 -20.63 15.58
CA GLY A 125 17.28 -19.19 15.70
C GLY A 125 17.72 -18.50 14.39
N ASP A 126 17.48 -19.14 13.23
CA ASP A 126 17.83 -18.62 11.91
C ASP A 126 16.79 -17.63 11.34
N ILE A 127 15.72 -17.32 12.09
CA ILE A 127 14.70 -16.36 11.69
C ILE A 127 15.05 -15.00 12.29
N ASP A 128 15.46 -14.07 11.44
CA ASP A 128 15.84 -12.72 11.86
C ASP A 128 14.64 -11.81 12.14
N GLU A 129 13.55 -11.94 11.35
CA GLU A 129 12.40 -11.02 11.41
C GLU A 129 11.11 -11.71 10.96
N PHE A 130 10.03 -11.47 11.68
CA PHE A 130 8.68 -11.88 11.28
C PHE A 130 8.04 -10.84 10.35
N VAL A 131 7.23 -11.32 9.41
CA VAL A 131 6.45 -10.46 8.53
C VAL A 131 5.34 -9.80 9.34
N TRP A 132 5.33 -8.48 9.34
CA TRP A 132 4.23 -7.75 9.95
C TRP A 132 2.92 -7.99 9.18
N THR A 133 1.89 -8.41 9.90
CA THR A 133 0.55 -8.64 9.37
C THR A 133 -0.40 -7.57 9.90
N PRO A 134 -1.25 -6.97 9.03
CA PRO A 134 -2.19 -5.95 9.45
C PRO A 134 -3.31 -6.53 10.31
N SER A 135 -3.90 -5.70 11.16
CA SER A 135 -5.17 -6.03 11.81
C SER A 135 -6.31 -6.14 10.78
N ASP A 136 -7.42 -6.78 11.16
CA ASP A 136 -8.57 -6.99 10.27
C ASP A 136 -9.10 -5.68 9.69
N ARG A 137 -9.16 -4.63 10.50
CA ARG A 137 -9.57 -3.30 10.07
C ARG A 137 -8.67 -2.75 8.95
N TYR A 138 -7.36 -2.93 9.09
CA TYR A 138 -6.41 -2.44 8.09
C TYR A 138 -6.29 -3.37 6.89
N THR A 139 -6.60 -4.65 7.06
CA THR A 139 -6.81 -5.58 5.95
C THR A 139 -7.99 -5.12 5.10
N GLU A 140 -9.14 -4.80 5.71
CA GLU A 140 -10.30 -4.23 5.00
C GLU A 140 -9.94 -2.92 4.27
N TYR A 141 -9.18 -2.03 4.90
CA TYR A 141 -8.74 -0.78 4.25
C TYR A 141 -7.89 -1.04 3.01
N ARG A 142 -7.02 -2.04 3.06
CA ARG A 142 -6.20 -2.46 1.91
C ARG A 142 -7.06 -3.04 0.79
N ASP A 143 -8.04 -3.86 1.13
CA ASP A 143 -8.96 -4.44 0.17
C ASP A 143 -9.81 -3.37 -0.53
N ILE A 144 -10.31 -2.39 0.22
CA ILE A 144 -11.02 -1.23 -0.34
C ILE A 144 -10.11 -0.45 -1.31
N MET A 145 -8.86 -0.20 -0.93
CA MET A 145 -7.92 0.53 -1.77
C MET A 145 -7.54 -0.26 -3.01
N PHE A 146 -7.32 -1.57 -2.87
CA PHE A 146 -7.07 -2.47 -4.00
C PHE A 146 -8.24 -2.46 -4.98
N ALA A 147 -9.47 -2.67 -4.48
CA ALA A 147 -10.69 -2.64 -5.29
C ALA A 147 -10.86 -1.30 -6.02
N TYR A 148 -10.59 -0.18 -5.33
CA TYR A 148 -10.64 1.15 -5.95
C TYR A 148 -9.61 1.30 -7.08
N ARG A 149 -8.37 0.87 -6.84
CA ARG A 149 -7.30 0.94 -7.84
C ARG A 149 -7.58 0.08 -9.06
N ASP A 150 -8.04 -1.14 -8.83
CA ASP A 150 -8.36 -2.08 -9.88
C ASP A 150 -9.52 -1.57 -10.74
N THR A 151 -10.64 -1.19 -10.11
CA THR A 151 -11.77 -0.55 -10.79
C THR A 151 -11.34 0.70 -11.58
N SER A 152 -10.44 1.52 -11.03
CA SER A 152 -9.94 2.72 -11.72
C SER A 152 -9.13 2.39 -12.98
N LYS A 153 -8.33 1.30 -12.96
CA LYS A 153 -7.62 0.80 -14.15
C LYS A 153 -8.61 0.31 -15.20
N GLU A 154 -9.65 -0.41 -14.78
CA GLU A 154 -10.70 -0.91 -15.69
C GLU A 154 -11.47 0.23 -16.35
N VAL A 155 -11.91 1.24 -15.59
CA VAL A 155 -12.54 2.46 -16.14
C VAL A 155 -11.64 3.11 -17.19
N THR A 156 -10.34 3.20 -16.92
CA THR A 156 -9.37 3.77 -17.88
C THR A 156 -9.24 2.89 -19.13
N ARG A 157 -9.21 1.56 -18.96
CA ARG A 157 -9.13 0.59 -20.06
C ARG A 157 -10.34 0.69 -20.99
N ILE A 158 -11.55 0.73 -20.43
CA ILE A 158 -12.79 0.86 -21.21
C ILE A 158 -12.83 2.24 -21.92
N SER A 159 -12.50 3.31 -21.20
CA SER A 159 -12.42 4.65 -21.80
C SER A 159 -11.46 4.69 -23.01
N ASN A 160 -10.31 4.04 -22.91
CA ASN A 160 -9.36 3.97 -24.01
C ASN A 160 -9.89 3.14 -25.19
N ARG A 161 -10.68 2.07 -24.92
CA ARG A 161 -11.35 1.30 -25.96
C ARG A 161 -12.40 2.14 -26.68
N ILE A 162 -13.26 2.85 -25.96
CA ILE A 162 -14.25 3.79 -26.53
C ILE A 162 -13.54 4.81 -27.42
N TRP A 163 -12.49 5.43 -26.89
CA TRP A 163 -11.69 6.40 -27.65
C TRP A 163 -11.09 5.80 -28.93
N SER A 164 -10.58 4.57 -28.86
CA SER A 164 -10.02 3.85 -30.01
C SER A 164 -11.06 3.56 -31.09
N VAL A 165 -12.30 3.16 -30.72
CA VAL A 165 -13.38 2.93 -31.68
C VAL A 165 -13.72 4.24 -32.39
N CYS A 166 -13.91 5.34 -31.67
CA CYS A 166 -14.19 6.66 -32.25
C CYS A 166 -13.04 7.12 -33.18
N SER A 167 -11.79 6.95 -32.73
CA SER A 167 -10.62 7.35 -33.50
C SER A 167 -10.49 6.60 -34.83
N ARG A 168 -10.77 5.28 -34.86
CA ARG A 168 -10.78 4.49 -36.11
C ARG A 168 -11.86 4.95 -37.09
N LYS A 169 -12.90 5.61 -36.60
CA LYS A 169 -13.97 6.23 -37.44
C LYS A 169 -13.69 7.71 -37.77
N GLY A 170 -12.50 8.21 -37.46
CA GLY A 170 -12.11 9.59 -37.75
C GLY A 170 -12.52 10.62 -36.70
N TYR A 171 -13.14 10.20 -35.61
CA TYR A 171 -13.60 11.11 -34.55
C TYR A 171 -12.63 11.16 -33.38
N LYS A 172 -12.31 12.36 -32.91
CA LYS A 172 -11.41 12.61 -31.79
C LYS A 172 -12.21 13.14 -30.61
N LEU A 173 -12.43 12.28 -29.59
CA LEU A 173 -13.07 12.73 -28.35
C LEU A 173 -12.13 13.65 -27.55
N PRO A 174 -12.65 14.76 -26.99
CA PRO A 174 -11.83 15.75 -26.28
C PRO A 174 -11.38 15.27 -24.89
N ILE A 175 -12.06 14.27 -24.29
CA ILE A 175 -11.78 13.77 -22.95
C ILE A 175 -11.25 12.34 -23.01
N LYS A 176 -10.08 12.12 -22.39
CA LYS A 176 -9.41 10.80 -22.27
C LYS A 176 -9.36 10.30 -20.82
N GLY A 177 -9.20 8.99 -20.68
CA GLY A 177 -8.69 8.39 -19.43
C GLY A 177 -9.69 8.27 -18.28
N GLY A 178 -10.96 8.00 -18.54
CA GLY A 178 -11.93 7.68 -17.47
C GLY A 178 -12.26 8.86 -16.53
N LYS A 179 -12.15 10.09 -17.06
CA LYS A 179 -12.46 11.33 -16.31
C LYS A 179 -13.83 11.91 -16.65
N ALA A 180 -14.41 11.53 -17.78
CA ALA A 180 -15.71 11.99 -18.18
C ALA A 180 -16.82 11.30 -17.36
N LYS A 181 -17.84 12.08 -16.96
CA LYS A 181 -19.09 11.47 -16.50
C LYS A 181 -19.77 10.78 -17.70
N THR A 182 -20.46 9.72 -17.42
CA THR A 182 -21.09 8.90 -18.46
C THR A 182 -22.04 9.67 -19.37
N ALA A 183 -22.90 10.51 -18.80
CA ALA A 183 -23.81 11.33 -19.57
C ALA A 183 -23.07 12.23 -20.59
N THR A 184 -21.96 12.84 -20.17
CA THR A 184 -21.12 13.66 -21.06
C THR A 184 -20.50 12.82 -22.18
N LEU A 185 -20.01 11.62 -21.82
CA LEU A 185 -19.39 10.72 -22.81
C LEU A 185 -20.43 10.23 -23.83
N ARG A 186 -21.65 9.87 -23.38
CA ARG A 186 -22.76 9.50 -24.27
C ARG A 186 -23.16 10.63 -25.22
N ALA A 187 -23.28 11.86 -24.71
CA ALA A 187 -23.59 13.02 -25.53
C ALA A 187 -22.54 13.23 -26.63
N MET A 188 -21.25 13.22 -26.27
CA MET A 188 -20.14 13.36 -27.23
C MET A 188 -20.14 12.28 -28.31
N ILE A 189 -20.48 11.04 -27.96
CA ILE A 189 -20.54 9.94 -28.92
C ILE A 189 -21.76 10.08 -29.83
N ALA A 190 -22.91 10.49 -29.31
CA ALA A 190 -24.11 10.73 -30.11
C ALA A 190 -23.87 11.80 -31.21
N GLU A 191 -23.11 12.85 -30.89
CA GLU A 191 -22.75 13.90 -31.84
C GLU A 191 -21.88 13.40 -33.01
N THR A 192 -21.20 12.24 -32.87
CA THR A 192 -20.34 11.70 -33.92
C THR A 192 -21.10 11.12 -35.12
N GLY A 193 -22.36 10.71 -34.93
CA GLY A 193 -23.13 10.02 -35.97
C GLY A 193 -22.59 8.64 -36.35
N ILE A 194 -21.72 8.02 -35.56
CA ILE A 194 -21.16 6.69 -35.82
C ILE A 194 -22.29 5.66 -35.87
N GLY A 195 -22.42 4.91 -36.98
CA GLY A 195 -23.43 3.87 -37.18
C GLY A 195 -22.84 2.48 -37.37
N GLY A 196 -23.76 1.51 -37.67
CA GLY A 196 -23.41 0.08 -37.86
C GLY A 196 -22.83 -0.58 -36.65
N PHE A 197 -22.03 -1.64 -36.85
CA PHE A 197 -21.42 -2.42 -35.78
C PHE A 197 -20.58 -1.59 -34.79
N ALA A 198 -19.97 -0.50 -35.26
CA ALA A 198 -19.21 0.41 -34.38
C ALA A 198 -20.12 1.10 -33.33
N LYS A 199 -21.37 1.42 -33.69
CA LYS A 199 -22.37 1.95 -32.76
C LYS A 199 -22.72 0.90 -31.69
N GLU A 200 -23.04 -0.32 -32.09
CA GLU A 200 -23.35 -1.44 -31.16
C GLU A 200 -22.18 -1.70 -30.21
N GLN A 201 -20.94 -1.69 -30.72
CA GLN A 201 -19.75 -1.84 -29.90
C GLN A 201 -19.59 -0.69 -28.90
N LEU A 202 -19.86 0.55 -29.30
CA LEU A 202 -19.81 1.71 -28.40
C LEU A 202 -20.89 1.66 -27.34
N GLU A 203 -22.09 1.21 -27.65
CA GLU A 203 -23.19 1.04 -26.67
C GLU A 203 -22.80 0.03 -25.60
N THR A 204 -22.29 -1.14 -25.97
CA THR A 204 -21.80 -2.16 -25.01
C THR A 204 -20.67 -1.62 -24.13
N LEU A 205 -19.69 -0.91 -24.73
CA LEU A 205 -18.59 -0.32 -23.96
C LEU A 205 -19.06 0.79 -23.03
N LEU A 206 -20.09 1.54 -23.40
CA LEU A 206 -20.69 2.57 -22.55
C LEU A 206 -21.43 1.98 -21.36
N GLU A 207 -22.13 0.86 -21.52
CA GLU A 207 -22.78 0.14 -20.43
C GLU A 207 -21.74 -0.37 -19.43
N ASP A 208 -20.66 -0.99 -19.90
CA ASP A 208 -19.53 -1.40 -19.05
C ASP A 208 -18.88 -0.21 -18.33
N TYR A 209 -18.70 0.90 -19.04
CA TYR A 209 -18.16 2.13 -18.46
C TYR A 209 -19.05 2.66 -17.34
N ASP A 210 -20.37 2.69 -17.54
CA ASP A 210 -21.35 3.14 -16.55
C ASP A 210 -21.26 2.34 -15.26
N ARG A 211 -21.28 1.03 -15.39
CA ARG A 211 -21.20 0.09 -14.26
C ARG A 211 -19.90 0.29 -13.47
N LEU A 212 -18.77 0.34 -14.18
CA LEU A 212 -17.47 0.50 -13.55
C LEU A 212 -17.25 1.89 -12.95
N PHE A 213 -17.78 2.92 -13.61
CA PHE A 213 -17.71 4.30 -13.12
C PHE A 213 -18.51 4.46 -11.82
N ALA A 214 -19.74 3.93 -11.79
CA ALA A 214 -20.58 3.93 -10.59
C ALA A 214 -19.91 3.17 -9.42
N ARG A 215 -19.30 2.01 -9.69
CA ARG A 215 -18.53 1.26 -8.68
C ARG A 215 -17.33 2.06 -8.15
N LYS A 216 -16.59 2.73 -9.03
CA LYS A 216 -15.46 3.60 -8.65
C LYS A 216 -15.92 4.76 -7.77
N GLU A 217 -17.07 5.38 -8.07
CA GLU A 217 -17.63 6.46 -7.26
C GLU A 217 -18.10 5.95 -5.89
N ALA A 218 -18.74 4.80 -5.82
CA ALA A 218 -19.14 4.17 -4.56
C ALA A 218 -17.94 3.88 -3.65
N LEU A 219 -16.86 3.31 -4.21
CA LEU A 219 -15.60 3.09 -3.49
C LEU A 219 -14.94 4.40 -3.07
N SER A 220 -14.96 5.44 -3.92
CA SER A 220 -14.49 6.78 -3.58
C SER A 220 -15.23 7.37 -2.38
N LYS A 221 -16.55 7.20 -2.34
CA LYS A 221 -17.40 7.65 -1.23
C LYS A 221 -17.06 6.90 0.06
N ARG A 222 -16.95 5.55 -0.01
CA ARG A 222 -16.56 4.74 1.15
C ARG A 222 -15.20 5.17 1.72
N ILE A 223 -14.20 5.38 0.87
CA ILE A 223 -12.89 5.91 1.28
C ILE A 223 -13.05 7.29 1.95
N ALA A 224 -13.86 8.18 1.39
CA ALA A 224 -14.08 9.50 1.93
C ALA A 224 -14.72 9.46 3.34
N GLU A 225 -15.70 8.60 3.56
CA GLU A 225 -16.36 8.39 4.85
C GLU A 225 -15.37 7.87 5.92
N ILE A 226 -14.51 6.90 5.55
CA ILE A 226 -13.48 6.39 6.46
C ILE A 226 -12.46 7.50 6.81
N VAL A 227 -12.01 8.27 5.82
CA VAL A 227 -11.07 9.38 6.07
C VAL A 227 -11.67 10.44 6.98
N LEU A 228 -12.96 10.74 6.80
CA LEU A 228 -13.67 11.73 7.63
C LEU A 228 -13.73 11.30 9.11
N SER A 229 -13.90 10.01 9.37
CA SER A 229 -13.96 9.46 10.72
C SER A 229 -12.58 9.19 11.35
N ASN A 230 -11.49 9.38 10.61
CA ASN A 230 -10.14 9.10 11.07
C ASN A 230 -9.26 10.36 11.11
N PRO A 231 -9.01 10.93 12.32
CA PRO A 231 -8.20 12.15 12.47
C PRO A 231 -6.76 12.02 11.94
N ARG A 232 -6.17 10.82 11.97
CA ARG A 232 -4.82 10.57 11.43
C ARG A 232 -4.81 10.76 9.91
N MET A 233 -5.81 10.23 9.20
CA MET A 233 -5.95 10.40 7.76
C MET A 233 -6.22 11.86 7.39
N LEU A 234 -7.05 12.57 8.16
CA LEU A 234 -7.27 14.00 7.97
C LEU A 234 -5.98 14.81 8.16
N LYS A 235 -5.16 14.47 9.16
CA LYS A 235 -3.84 15.10 9.35
C LYS A 235 -2.92 14.89 8.15
N LEU A 236 -2.93 13.74 7.50
CA LEU A 236 -2.15 13.50 6.28
C LEU A 236 -2.56 14.40 5.12
N MET A 237 -3.83 14.83 5.06
CA MET A 237 -4.29 15.75 4.02
C MET A 237 -3.70 17.17 4.12
N GLN A 238 -3.03 17.52 5.22
CA GLN A 238 -2.27 18.78 5.29
C GLN A 238 -1.00 18.77 4.43
N LEU A 239 -0.54 17.59 3.96
CA LEU A 239 0.61 17.51 3.07
C LEU A 239 0.26 18.03 1.67
N GLN A 240 1.19 18.78 1.08
CA GLN A 240 1.04 19.35 -0.25
C GLN A 240 0.78 18.25 -1.30
N GLY A 241 -0.24 18.45 -2.14
CA GLY A 241 -0.60 17.49 -3.18
C GLY A 241 -1.33 16.23 -2.71
N VAL A 242 -1.35 15.93 -1.41
CA VAL A 242 -2.02 14.74 -0.87
C VAL A 242 -3.50 15.02 -0.66
N ASN A 243 -4.35 14.24 -1.32
CA ASN A 243 -5.81 14.25 -1.15
C ASN A 243 -6.27 13.09 -0.24
N TYR A 244 -7.57 12.98 0.02
CA TYR A 244 -8.14 11.95 0.89
C TYR A 244 -7.79 10.51 0.46
N LYS A 245 -7.69 10.23 -0.85
CA LYS A 245 -7.30 8.91 -1.35
C LYS A 245 -5.83 8.59 -1.08
N GLY A 246 -4.95 9.59 -1.24
CA GLY A 246 -3.54 9.46 -0.89
C GLY A 246 -3.33 9.30 0.63
N ALA A 247 -4.09 10.03 1.44
CA ALA A 247 -4.08 9.88 2.89
C ALA A 247 -4.55 8.50 3.33
N PHE A 248 -5.64 8.01 2.74
CA PHE A 248 -6.15 6.65 2.97
C PHE A 248 -5.15 5.58 2.55
N ALA A 249 -4.55 5.70 1.35
CA ALA A 249 -3.58 4.72 0.85
C ALA A 249 -2.35 4.59 1.77
N LEU A 250 -1.83 5.72 2.28
CA LEU A 250 -0.69 5.69 3.19
C LEU A 250 -1.06 5.08 4.53
N GLU A 251 -2.15 5.52 5.15
CA GLU A 251 -2.60 5.00 6.44
C GLU A 251 -2.94 3.51 6.37
N ALA A 252 -3.66 3.06 5.33
CA ALA A 252 -3.96 1.64 5.11
C ALA A 252 -2.70 0.78 4.97
N ALA A 253 -1.65 1.34 4.37
CA ALA A 253 -0.38 0.64 4.24
C ALA A 253 0.42 0.62 5.54
N VAL A 254 0.36 1.71 6.34
CA VAL A 254 1.23 1.90 7.51
C VAL A 254 0.66 1.25 8.77
N GLU A 255 -0.58 1.57 9.16
CA GLU A 255 -1.23 1.23 10.43
C GLU A 255 -0.41 1.69 11.65
N ASP A 256 0.71 1.04 11.94
CA ASP A 256 1.64 1.45 12.97
C ASP A 256 2.92 2.07 12.35
N PRO A 257 3.17 3.39 12.54
CA PRO A 257 4.37 4.05 12.03
C PRO A 257 5.64 3.63 12.81
N HIS A 258 5.51 3.10 14.03
CA HIS A 258 6.65 2.71 14.86
C HIS A 258 7.34 1.43 14.38
N ARG A 259 6.65 0.59 13.59
CA ARG A 259 7.28 -0.57 12.94
C ARG A 259 8.36 -0.19 11.92
N PHE A 260 8.40 1.05 11.50
CA PHE A 260 9.46 1.57 10.64
C PHE A 260 10.47 2.34 11.49
N SER A 261 11.67 1.80 11.65
CA SER A 261 12.74 2.43 12.44
C SER A 261 13.19 3.79 11.91
N LYS A 262 12.99 4.06 10.62
CA LYS A 262 13.33 5.31 9.92
C LYS A 262 12.32 5.62 8.83
N ALA A 263 12.09 6.89 8.54
CA ALA A 263 11.22 7.34 7.44
C ALA A 263 11.62 6.77 6.07
N SER A 264 12.92 6.55 5.85
CA SER A 264 13.43 5.93 4.61
C SER A 264 12.95 4.48 4.42
N LYS A 265 12.71 3.73 5.50
CA LYS A 265 12.14 2.38 5.44
C LYS A 265 10.68 2.41 4.98
N LEU A 266 9.90 3.38 5.46
CA LEU A 266 8.54 3.59 4.95
C LEU A 266 8.54 4.01 3.47
N ALA A 267 9.46 4.90 3.07
CA ALA A 267 9.58 5.29 1.68
C ALA A 267 9.93 4.09 0.76
N ALA A 268 10.81 3.19 1.23
CA ALA A 268 11.12 1.94 0.54
C ALA A 268 9.88 1.03 0.44
N TYR A 269 9.18 0.82 1.55
CA TYR A 269 7.93 0.06 1.61
C TYR A 269 6.85 0.65 0.68
N GLY A 270 6.82 1.96 0.51
CA GLY A 270 5.96 2.66 -0.46
C GLY A 270 6.42 2.56 -1.92
N GLY A 271 7.49 1.83 -2.22
CA GLY A 271 8.01 1.63 -3.58
C GLY A 271 8.82 2.81 -4.13
N PHE A 272 9.44 3.63 -3.24
CA PHE A 272 10.27 4.77 -3.61
C PHE A 272 11.78 4.53 -3.38
N SER A 273 12.22 3.27 -3.32
CA SER A 273 13.63 2.92 -3.33
C SER A 273 14.19 2.98 -4.74
N PRO A 274 15.34 3.63 -4.95
CA PRO A 274 16.09 3.46 -6.19
C PRO A 274 16.73 2.07 -6.22
N ILE A 275 16.83 1.46 -7.40
CA ILE A 275 17.61 0.24 -7.58
C ILE A 275 19.09 0.58 -7.28
N VAL A 276 19.70 -0.19 -6.39
CA VAL A 276 21.13 -0.10 -6.09
C VAL A 276 21.80 -1.30 -6.74
N ASP A 277 22.55 -1.07 -7.82
CA ASP A 277 23.44 -2.09 -8.37
C ASP A 277 24.75 -2.05 -7.60
N SER A 278 25.02 -3.10 -6.86
CA SER A 278 26.25 -3.24 -6.06
C SER A 278 27.40 -3.92 -6.82
N SER A 279 27.20 -4.38 -8.05
CA SER A 279 28.20 -5.11 -8.85
C SER A 279 28.34 -4.53 -10.25
N GLY A 280 29.48 -3.95 -10.55
CA GLY A 280 29.89 -3.52 -11.88
C GLY A 280 30.10 -2.00 -12.04
N ASN A 281 30.89 -1.64 -13.08
CA ASN A 281 31.18 -0.25 -13.43
C ASN A 281 29.90 0.55 -13.63
N GLU A 282 29.75 1.66 -12.89
CA GLU A 282 28.55 2.52 -12.94
C GLU A 282 28.25 3.03 -14.36
N GLU A 283 29.27 3.24 -15.19
CA GLU A 283 29.12 3.69 -16.58
C GLU A 283 28.53 2.61 -17.52
N GLU A 284 28.89 1.34 -17.35
CA GLU A 284 28.37 0.24 -18.15
C GLU A 284 26.91 -0.09 -17.83
N ASN A 285 26.55 -0.03 -16.55
CA ASN A 285 25.18 -0.21 -16.08
C ASN A 285 24.28 0.98 -16.46
N ALA A 286 24.81 2.19 -16.55
CA ALA A 286 24.10 3.36 -17.04
C ALA A 286 23.78 3.26 -18.54
N LYS A 287 24.71 2.72 -19.35
CA LYS A 287 24.51 2.49 -20.80
C LYS A 287 23.46 1.40 -21.07
N ARG A 288 23.47 0.28 -20.34
CA ARG A 288 22.48 -0.82 -20.46
C ARG A 288 21.05 -0.41 -20.14
N ARG A 289 20.83 0.61 -19.29
CA ARG A 289 19.51 1.05 -18.80
C ARG A 289 19.05 2.40 -19.38
N GLY A 290 19.66 2.87 -20.44
CA GLY A 290 19.23 4.09 -21.14
C GLY A 290 19.46 5.39 -20.37
N GLY A 291 20.51 5.49 -19.53
CA GLY A 291 20.98 6.73 -18.91
C GLY A 291 21.37 6.65 -17.43
N LEU A 292 22.02 7.70 -16.95
CA LEU A 292 22.53 7.91 -15.58
C LEU A 292 21.48 7.83 -14.43
N HIS A 293 20.22 7.54 -14.73
CA HIS A 293 19.15 7.60 -13.74
C HIS A 293 18.65 6.19 -13.42
N LYS A 294 18.96 5.70 -12.23
CA LYS A 294 18.45 4.43 -11.71
C LYS A 294 16.91 4.45 -11.65
N PRO A 295 16.20 3.44 -12.20
CA PRO A 295 14.77 3.33 -12.02
C PRO A 295 14.42 3.07 -10.55
N LEU A 296 13.17 3.32 -10.17
CA LEU A 296 12.66 2.85 -8.89
C LEU A 296 12.52 1.33 -8.93
N ASP A 297 12.81 0.70 -7.79
CA ASP A 297 12.49 -0.69 -7.57
C ASP A 297 11.01 -0.94 -7.87
N GLY A 298 10.71 -2.05 -8.58
CA GLY A 298 9.33 -2.45 -8.90
C GLY A 298 8.54 -2.92 -7.68
N GLU A 299 9.25 -3.21 -6.60
CA GLU A 299 8.68 -3.71 -5.36
C GLU A 299 7.97 -2.62 -4.53
N GLY A 300 7.31 -3.04 -3.46
CA GLY A 300 6.62 -2.17 -2.52
C GLY A 300 5.15 -1.93 -2.84
N ARG A 301 4.50 -1.12 -2.02
CA ARG A 301 3.06 -0.85 -2.10
C ARG A 301 2.71 0.05 -3.27
N GLN A 302 2.21 -0.56 -4.34
CA GLN A 302 1.89 0.13 -5.59
C GLN A 302 0.79 1.19 -5.43
N GLU A 303 -0.11 1.04 -4.47
CA GLU A 303 -1.14 2.02 -4.13
C GLU A 303 -0.51 3.31 -3.60
N VAL A 304 0.44 3.18 -2.65
CA VAL A 304 1.18 4.31 -2.09
C VAL A 304 2.01 4.98 -3.19
N LYS A 305 2.76 4.19 -3.96
CA LYS A 305 3.58 4.68 -5.08
C LYS A 305 2.76 5.52 -6.06
N PHE A 306 1.59 5.03 -6.45
CA PHE A 306 0.71 5.73 -7.37
C PHE A 306 0.25 7.09 -6.82
N PHE A 307 -0.39 7.09 -5.65
CA PHE A 307 -0.96 8.33 -5.09
C PHE A 307 0.09 9.35 -4.71
N PHE A 308 1.27 8.92 -4.26
CA PHE A 308 2.33 9.85 -3.90
C PHE A 308 3.12 10.34 -5.11
N THR A 309 3.17 9.61 -6.22
CA THR A 309 3.65 10.13 -7.50
C THR A 309 2.68 11.19 -8.05
N GLU A 310 1.37 10.93 -8.01
CA GLU A 310 0.34 11.92 -8.37
C GLU A 310 0.39 13.16 -7.46
N ALA A 311 0.61 12.98 -6.16
CA ALA A 311 0.83 14.10 -5.23
C ALA A 311 2.07 14.92 -5.63
N GLY A 312 3.16 14.25 -6.02
CA GLY A 312 4.36 14.93 -6.54
C GLY A 312 4.10 15.72 -7.82
N GLN A 313 3.29 15.20 -8.75
CA GLN A 313 2.85 15.95 -9.94
C GLN A 313 1.99 17.16 -9.54
N SER A 314 1.09 16.99 -8.57
CA SER A 314 0.26 18.08 -8.05
C SER A 314 1.10 19.18 -7.39
N VAL A 315 2.18 18.83 -6.69
CA VAL A 315 3.11 19.82 -6.13
C VAL A 315 3.77 20.63 -7.23
N LEU A 316 4.22 20.00 -8.31
CA LEU A 316 4.85 20.68 -9.45
C LEU A 316 3.89 21.59 -10.22
N THR A 317 2.58 21.36 -10.13
CA THR A 317 1.57 22.18 -10.83
C THR A 317 0.89 23.17 -9.90
N SER A 318 0.19 22.66 -8.89
CA SER A 318 -0.70 23.48 -8.03
C SER A 318 0.03 24.14 -6.86
N CYS A 319 1.21 23.64 -6.47
CA CYS A 319 2.03 24.15 -5.37
C CYS A 319 3.43 24.55 -5.83
N ALA A 320 3.60 24.94 -7.10
CA ALA A 320 4.88 25.27 -7.70
C ALA A 320 5.69 26.34 -6.92
N ASN A 321 4.99 27.29 -6.30
CA ASN A 321 5.61 28.37 -5.51
C ASN A 321 5.99 27.96 -4.07
N SER A 322 5.59 26.77 -3.61
CA SER A 322 6.00 26.25 -2.30
C SER A 322 7.50 25.91 -2.28
N LYS A 323 8.09 25.77 -1.08
CA LYS A 323 9.49 25.32 -0.96
C LYS A 323 9.73 24.01 -1.71
N LEU A 324 8.84 23.03 -1.54
CA LEU A 324 8.94 21.73 -2.19
C LEU A 324 8.73 21.84 -3.71
N GLY A 325 7.80 22.69 -4.17
CA GLY A 325 7.59 22.97 -5.58
C GLY A 325 8.80 23.62 -6.23
N LYS A 326 9.36 24.66 -5.62
CA LYS A 326 10.59 25.35 -6.08
C LYS A 326 11.78 24.38 -6.15
N TRP A 327 11.97 23.55 -5.13
CA TRP A 327 12.99 22.49 -5.14
C TRP A 327 12.80 21.51 -6.30
N GLY A 328 11.56 21.08 -6.55
CA GLY A 328 11.23 20.21 -7.68
C GLY A 328 11.52 20.87 -9.03
N TRP A 329 11.11 22.11 -9.22
CA TRP A 329 11.36 22.85 -10.46
C TRP A 329 12.85 23.12 -10.68
N ALA A 330 13.63 23.38 -9.62
CA ALA A 330 15.09 23.50 -9.74
C ALA A 330 15.74 22.21 -10.30
N MET A 331 15.20 21.03 -9.97
CA MET A 331 15.66 19.77 -10.57
C MET A 331 15.22 19.60 -12.02
N VAL A 332 13.98 19.98 -12.37
CA VAL A 332 13.48 19.95 -13.76
C VAL A 332 14.33 20.87 -14.63
N ASN A 333 14.62 22.09 -14.17
CA ASN A 333 15.42 23.06 -14.88
C ASN A 333 16.88 22.61 -15.07
N ARG A 334 17.39 21.71 -14.21
CA ARG A 334 18.69 21.03 -14.39
C ARG A 334 18.61 19.81 -15.31
N GLY A 335 17.51 19.62 -16.05
CA GLY A 335 17.36 18.55 -17.05
C GLY A 335 16.81 17.23 -16.50
N LYS A 336 16.37 17.15 -15.23
CA LYS A 336 15.76 15.90 -14.73
C LYS A 336 14.33 15.73 -15.27
N PRO A 337 13.97 14.54 -15.77
CA PRO A 337 12.61 14.29 -16.27
C PRO A 337 11.56 14.54 -15.18
N ARG A 338 10.51 15.29 -15.54
CA ARG A 338 9.45 15.70 -14.61
C ARG A 338 8.84 14.56 -13.80
N ASN A 339 8.61 13.39 -14.42
CA ASN A 339 8.08 12.22 -13.73
C ASN A 339 9.03 11.70 -12.64
N LYS A 340 10.35 11.73 -12.88
CA LYS A 340 11.34 11.33 -11.88
C LYS A 340 11.39 12.33 -10.72
N VAL A 341 11.24 13.61 -11.02
CA VAL A 341 11.14 14.66 -9.99
C VAL A 341 9.86 14.49 -9.17
N ALA A 342 8.72 14.16 -9.80
CA ALA A 342 7.49 13.85 -9.08
C ALA A 342 7.65 12.67 -8.12
N CYS A 343 8.35 11.62 -8.53
CA CYS A 343 8.69 10.50 -7.62
C CYS A 343 9.59 10.94 -6.46
N ALA A 344 10.58 11.79 -6.70
CA ALA A 344 11.44 12.32 -5.64
C ALA A 344 10.65 13.19 -4.63
N ILE A 345 9.71 14.00 -5.12
CA ILE A 345 8.76 14.73 -4.27
C ILE A 345 7.88 13.75 -3.48
N GLY A 346 7.32 12.73 -4.15
CA GLY A 346 6.51 11.69 -3.51
C GLY A 346 7.24 11.00 -2.36
N ARG A 347 8.51 10.67 -2.54
CA ARG A 347 9.37 10.12 -1.48
C ARG A 347 9.46 11.07 -0.28
N LYS A 348 9.69 12.38 -0.50
CA LYS A 348 9.72 13.38 0.58
C LYS A 348 8.36 13.50 1.28
N LEU A 349 7.25 13.47 0.53
CA LEU A 349 5.91 13.50 1.11
C LEU A 349 5.62 12.29 1.99
N ILE A 350 6.09 11.09 1.63
CA ILE A 350 5.98 9.90 2.49
C ILE A 350 6.79 10.08 3.77
N THR A 351 8.01 10.63 3.68
CA THR A 351 8.82 10.95 4.87
C THR A 351 8.07 11.89 5.81
N TYR A 352 7.47 12.96 5.28
CA TYR A 352 6.64 13.86 6.10
C TYR A 352 5.39 13.18 6.65
N GLY A 353 4.75 12.29 5.87
CA GLY A 353 3.63 11.47 6.33
C GLY A 353 3.99 10.58 7.50
N TRP A 354 5.18 9.98 7.50
CA TRP A 354 5.68 9.18 8.63
C TRP A 354 5.81 10.01 9.91
N HIS A 355 6.36 11.23 9.83
CA HIS A 355 6.43 12.15 10.97
C HIS A 355 5.03 12.53 11.48
N ILE A 356 4.09 12.87 10.59
CA ILE A 356 2.70 13.17 10.98
C ILE A 356 2.05 12.01 11.71
N LEU A 357 2.24 10.78 11.21
CA LEU A 357 1.65 9.58 11.81
C LEU A 357 2.24 9.25 13.18
N ARG A 358 3.49 9.62 13.44
CA ARG A 358 4.13 9.54 14.76
C ARG A 358 3.75 10.66 15.71
N GLY A 359 3.08 11.70 15.23
CA GLY A 359 2.77 12.89 15.99
C GLY A 359 3.87 13.97 15.97
N ASP A 360 4.92 13.78 15.18
CA ASP A 360 6.02 14.73 15.07
C ASP A 360 5.59 16.00 14.30
N PRO A 361 6.18 17.17 14.56
CA PRO A 361 5.98 18.37 13.76
C PRO A 361 6.45 18.14 12.32
N THR A 362 5.70 18.68 11.34
CA THR A 362 6.14 18.67 9.93
C THR A 362 6.24 20.09 9.37
N PRO A 363 7.37 20.44 8.74
CA PRO A 363 7.58 21.78 8.19
C PRO A 363 6.86 22.00 6.84
N ASN A 364 6.46 20.95 6.12
CA ASN A 364 5.91 21.01 4.77
C ASN A 364 4.41 20.76 4.72
N ARG A 365 3.66 21.45 5.56
CA ARG A 365 2.20 21.45 5.51
C ARG A 365 1.64 22.53 4.60
N ASP A 366 0.48 22.32 4.04
CA ASP A 366 -0.29 23.34 3.35
C ASP A 366 -0.65 24.49 4.29
N SER A 367 -0.87 25.68 3.74
CA SER A 367 -1.56 26.73 4.48
C SER A 367 -2.99 26.29 4.80
N GLU A 368 -3.56 26.82 5.88
CA GLU A 368 -4.94 26.53 6.27
C GLU A 368 -5.92 26.83 5.12
N ALA A 369 -5.69 27.91 4.38
CA ALA A 369 -6.52 28.29 3.23
C ALA A 369 -6.46 27.23 2.12
N PHE A 370 -5.30 26.65 1.85
CA PHE A 370 -5.13 25.58 0.85
C PHE A 370 -5.76 24.27 1.31
N PHE A 371 -5.63 23.95 2.59
CA PHE A 371 -6.29 22.79 3.21
C PHE A 371 -7.81 22.92 3.12
N LYS A 372 -8.38 24.09 3.47
CA LYS A 372 -9.82 24.37 3.31
C LYS A 372 -10.30 24.14 1.87
N ARG A 373 -9.51 24.53 0.87
CA ARG A 373 -9.83 24.27 -0.54
C ARG A 373 -9.87 22.78 -0.86
N LYS A 374 -8.94 21.97 -0.32
CA LYS A 374 -8.97 20.51 -0.47
C LYS A 374 -10.22 19.89 0.19
N ILE A 375 -10.56 20.35 1.39
CA ILE A 375 -11.76 19.89 2.11
C ILE A 375 -13.04 20.23 1.37
N ARG A 376 -13.13 21.41 0.72
CA ARG A 376 -14.27 21.71 -0.16
C ARG A 376 -14.41 20.72 -1.32
N GLY A 377 -13.31 20.29 -1.93
CA GLY A 377 -13.32 19.21 -2.94
C GLY A 377 -13.71 17.85 -2.36
N PHE A 378 -13.32 17.58 -1.13
CA PHE A 378 -13.66 16.37 -0.40
C PHE A 378 -15.18 16.22 -0.17
N HIS A 379 -15.89 17.33 0.02
CA HIS A 379 -17.35 17.38 0.09
C HIS A 379 -18.03 16.65 -1.09
N GLN A 380 -17.50 16.76 -2.31
CA GLN A 380 -18.09 16.12 -3.48
C GLN A 380 -18.10 14.57 -3.36
N ALA A 381 -17.12 14.02 -2.67
CA ALA A 381 -17.03 12.57 -2.43
C ALA A 381 -17.98 12.12 -1.31
N ILE A 382 -18.14 12.92 -0.26
CA ILE A 382 -19.01 12.64 0.89
C ILE A 382 -20.48 12.77 0.50
N GLY A 383 -20.83 13.80 -0.28
CA GLY A 383 -22.19 14.14 -0.68
C GLY A 383 -22.91 15.07 0.29
N ALA A 384 -23.85 15.86 -0.27
CA ALA A 384 -24.59 16.89 0.48
C ALA A 384 -25.44 16.29 1.63
N LYS A 385 -26.10 15.14 1.39
CA LYS A 385 -26.92 14.47 2.42
C LYS A 385 -26.09 14.15 3.67
N ARG A 386 -24.93 13.53 3.49
CA ARG A 386 -24.06 13.17 4.60
C ARG A 386 -23.52 14.37 5.35
N MET A 387 -23.22 15.46 4.65
CA MET A 387 -22.83 16.72 5.30
C MET A 387 -23.93 17.28 6.20
N HIS A 388 -25.17 17.25 5.72
CA HIS A 388 -26.32 17.70 6.48
C HIS A 388 -26.54 16.84 7.73
N GLU A 389 -26.41 15.52 7.61
CA GLU A 389 -26.45 14.57 8.75
C GLU A 389 -25.36 14.86 9.79
N LEU A 390 -24.21 15.38 9.36
CA LEU A 390 -23.11 15.80 10.24
C LEU A 390 -23.29 17.20 10.81
N GLY A 391 -24.43 17.87 10.56
CA GLY A 391 -24.75 19.19 11.09
C GLY A 391 -24.16 20.37 10.32
N PHE A 392 -23.65 20.16 9.09
CA PHE A 392 -23.07 21.22 8.27
C PHE A 392 -24.03 21.66 7.16
N GLY A 393 -24.51 22.92 7.24
CA GLY A 393 -25.36 23.48 6.20
C GLY A 393 -24.62 23.89 4.93
N THR A 394 -23.33 24.22 5.03
CA THR A 394 -22.53 24.69 3.91
C THR A 394 -21.16 24.01 3.84
N ARG A 395 -20.58 23.99 2.61
CA ARG A 395 -19.20 23.49 2.38
C ARG A 395 -18.15 24.25 3.15
N ASP A 396 -18.38 25.55 3.37
CA ASP A 396 -17.45 26.42 4.06
C ASP A 396 -17.46 26.17 5.57
N GLN A 397 -18.63 25.96 6.16
CA GLN A 397 -18.74 25.53 7.56
C GLN A 397 -18.02 24.22 7.80
N PHE A 398 -18.23 23.23 6.93
CA PHE A 398 -17.51 21.96 6.99
C PHE A 398 -15.99 22.14 6.87
N ALA A 399 -15.53 22.92 5.87
CA ALA A 399 -14.10 23.17 5.68
C ALA A 399 -13.46 23.92 6.85
N GLN A 400 -14.17 24.87 7.45
CA GLN A 400 -13.70 25.58 8.66
C GLN A 400 -13.61 24.66 9.87
N ALA A 401 -14.62 23.82 10.11
CA ALA A 401 -14.60 22.85 11.21
C ALA A 401 -13.42 21.88 11.11
N GLN A 402 -13.20 21.30 9.92
CA GLN A 402 -12.07 20.40 9.70
C GLN A 402 -10.72 21.11 9.80
N ALA A 403 -10.62 22.35 9.34
CA ALA A 403 -9.40 23.14 9.49
C ALA A 403 -9.12 23.47 10.97
N LYS A 404 -10.13 23.83 11.74
CA LYS A 404 -9.99 24.07 13.18
C LYS A 404 -9.53 22.82 13.92
N LEU A 405 -10.04 21.64 13.56
CA LEU A 405 -9.60 20.36 14.12
C LEU A 405 -8.10 20.09 13.87
N ILE A 406 -7.61 20.42 12.69
CA ILE A 406 -6.24 20.07 12.26
C ILE A 406 -5.23 21.18 12.62
N TYR A 407 -5.62 22.46 12.55
CA TYR A 407 -4.72 23.61 12.73
C TYR A 407 -4.92 24.35 14.06
N GLY A 408 -6.08 24.18 14.72
CA GLY A 408 -6.44 24.94 15.93
C GLY A 408 -5.53 24.68 17.15
N ASN A 409 -4.85 23.54 17.18
CA ASN A 409 -3.95 23.13 18.26
C ASN A 409 -2.47 23.04 17.83
N LEU A 410 -2.11 23.56 16.65
CA LEU A 410 -0.73 23.48 16.14
C LEU A 410 -0.03 24.83 16.30
N PRO A 411 1.20 24.89 16.83
CA PRO A 411 1.99 26.11 16.82
C PRO A 411 2.21 26.60 15.39
N MET A 412 2.07 27.91 15.17
CA MET A 412 2.36 28.52 13.87
C MET A 412 3.81 28.23 13.49
N PRO A 413 4.10 27.82 12.24
CA PRO A 413 5.48 27.63 11.80
C PRO A 413 6.17 29.00 11.84
N THR A 414 7.19 29.12 12.69
CA THR A 414 8.09 30.28 12.67
C THR A 414 8.88 30.28 11.37
N ALA A 415 9.06 31.46 10.78
CA ALA A 415 9.67 31.62 9.45
C ALA A 415 11.10 31.04 9.33
N ASN A 416 11.75 30.70 10.44
CA ASN A 416 13.17 30.32 10.53
C ASN A 416 13.44 28.86 10.91
N SER A 417 12.46 27.99 11.09
CA SER A 417 12.69 26.59 11.47
C SER A 417 12.65 25.66 10.27
N VAL A 418 13.62 25.75 9.39
CA VAL A 418 13.78 24.75 8.31
C VAL A 418 15.26 24.55 8.02
N GLU A 419 15.90 23.77 8.85
CA GLU A 419 17.08 23.04 8.40
C GLU A 419 16.63 21.88 7.53
N ILE A 420 17.11 21.89 6.30
CA ILE A 420 16.98 20.78 5.37
C ILE A 420 17.93 19.71 5.88
N VAL A 421 17.40 18.66 6.49
CA VAL A 421 18.20 17.45 6.70
C VAL A 421 18.35 16.81 5.31
N ASP A 422 19.51 17.00 4.72
CA ASP A 422 19.93 16.27 3.53
C ASP A 422 20.06 14.79 3.90
N CYS A 423 19.22 13.94 3.27
CA CYS A 423 19.36 12.50 3.20
C CYS A 423 19.63 12.09 1.75
#